data_8c2aec2c33624e69e5b3023a1842af4f
#
_entry.id   8c2aec2c33624e69e5b3023a1842af4f
#
_cell.length_a   1.000
_cell.length_b   1.000
_cell.length_c   1.000
_cell.angle_alpha   90.00
_cell.angle_beta   90.00
_cell.angle_gamma   90.00
#
_symmetry.space_group_name_H-M   'P 1'
#
loop_
_entity.id
_entity.type
_entity.pdbx_description
1 polymer ?
#
loop_
_entity_poly.entity_id
_entity_poly.type
_entity_poly.pdbx_seq_one_letter_code
_entity_poly.pdbx_strand_id
1 'polypeptide(L)'
;TCFNTHHLYFSKDDTLWTSAGGPGFPAVGWLNTKLYDQTGDAAKAQGWTPLVIDVVGSGKRTAYVEANQPVDPTKDKRIIAGFYGVQPSTVDDSVWGQAMDVGFSRIEQPGYIIRLVPGANPPETALAEIYEPPFPGYSPHVLDVDSNGVVWVPLASGHLGTFDRRK
;
A
#
# COMPACT_ATOMS: atom_id res chain seq x y z
N THR A 1 -13.12 -5.33 14.37
CA THR A 1 -12.30 -5.21 13.13
C THR A 1 -12.18 -6.56 12.46
N CYS A 2 -12.31 -6.58 11.13
CA CYS A 2 -12.26 -7.82 10.36
C CYS A 2 -10.83 -8.22 9.95
N PHE A 3 -9.82 -7.38 10.22
CA PHE A 3 -8.44 -7.58 9.78
C PHE A 3 -7.47 -7.45 10.95
N ASN A 4 -6.39 -8.22 10.91
CA ASN A 4 -5.28 -8.05 11.84
C ASN A 4 -4.50 -6.78 11.48
N THR A 5 -4.25 -5.95 12.47
CA THR A 5 -3.32 -4.83 12.32
C THR A 5 -1.92 -5.28 12.72
N HIS A 6 -0.90 -4.88 11.97
CA HIS A 6 0.49 -5.28 12.22
C HIS A 6 1.40 -4.07 12.49
N HIS A 7 1.59 -3.19 11.50
CA HIS A 7 2.29 -1.93 11.68
C HIS A 7 1.34 -0.75 11.57
N LEU A 8 1.69 0.36 12.19
CA LEU A 8 0.93 1.60 12.13
C LEU A 8 1.90 2.80 12.10
N TYR A 9 1.52 3.83 11.32
CA TYR A 9 2.23 5.10 11.28
C TYR A 9 1.26 6.25 10.99
N PHE A 10 1.56 7.42 11.56
CA PHE A 10 0.84 8.64 11.26
C PHE A 10 1.41 9.33 10.02
N SER A 11 0.55 9.77 9.13
CA SER A 11 0.88 10.74 8.10
C SER A 11 0.90 12.17 8.68
N LYS A 12 1.43 13.12 7.92
CA LYS A 12 1.56 14.52 8.35
C LYS A 12 0.23 15.24 8.63
N ASP A 13 -0.88 14.70 8.14
CA ASP A 13 -2.24 15.19 8.37
C ASP A 13 -2.94 14.54 9.58
N ASP A 14 -2.18 13.77 10.38
CA ASP A 14 -2.66 12.99 11.53
C ASP A 14 -3.61 11.85 11.16
N THR A 15 -3.61 11.39 9.92
CA THR A 15 -4.25 10.13 9.57
C THR A 15 -3.36 8.97 9.99
N LEU A 16 -3.90 8.09 10.82
CA LEU A 16 -3.24 6.84 11.20
C LEU A 16 -3.46 5.79 10.11
N TRP A 17 -2.38 5.32 9.53
CA TRP A 17 -2.37 4.21 8.57
C TRP A 17 -1.95 2.92 9.25
N THR A 18 -2.56 1.81 8.84
CA THR A 18 -2.20 0.50 9.39
C THR A 18 -2.13 -0.55 8.28
N SER A 19 -1.11 -1.39 8.39
CA SER A 19 -1.02 -2.59 7.57
C SER A 19 -1.95 -3.69 8.10
N ALA A 20 -2.49 -4.51 7.21
CA ALA A 20 -3.37 -5.59 7.59
C ALA A 20 -2.64 -6.83 8.14
N GLY A 21 -1.32 -6.91 7.98
CA GLY A 21 -0.48 -7.97 8.52
C GLY A 21 -0.91 -9.38 8.12
N GLY A 22 -0.25 -9.95 7.14
CA GLY A 22 -0.40 -11.36 6.78
C GLY A 22 -1.03 -11.63 5.41
N PRO A 23 -0.80 -12.82 4.88
CA PRO A 23 -1.37 -13.24 3.60
C PRO A 23 -2.90 -13.33 3.70
N GLY A 24 -3.59 -12.85 2.68
CA GLY A 24 -5.05 -12.92 2.60
C GLY A 24 -5.81 -11.68 3.10
N PHE A 25 -5.13 -10.62 3.50
CA PHE A 25 -5.74 -9.35 3.90
C PHE A 25 -5.43 -8.24 2.88
N PRO A 26 -6.10 -8.22 1.73
CA PRO A 26 -5.75 -7.33 0.61
C PRO A 26 -6.34 -5.93 0.80
N ALA A 27 -5.97 -5.25 1.87
CA ALA A 27 -6.45 -3.92 2.18
C ALA A 27 -5.46 -3.18 3.09
N VAL A 28 -5.52 -1.85 3.05
CA VAL A 28 -4.80 -0.95 3.95
C VAL A 28 -5.80 -0.21 4.82
N GLY A 29 -5.58 -0.20 6.12
CA GLY A 29 -6.47 0.46 7.08
C GLY A 29 -6.08 1.91 7.31
N TRP A 30 -7.06 2.74 7.64
CA TRP A 30 -6.83 4.14 7.98
C TRP A 30 -7.84 4.64 9.03
N LEU A 31 -7.39 5.61 9.81
CA LEU A 31 -8.20 6.37 10.76
C LEU A 31 -7.82 7.85 10.66
N ASN A 32 -8.75 8.68 10.24
CA ASN A 32 -8.61 10.13 10.30
C ASN A 32 -8.93 10.60 11.71
N THR A 33 -7.89 10.83 12.52
CA THR A 33 -8.07 11.16 13.94
C THR A 33 -8.72 12.53 14.14
N LYS A 34 -8.43 13.50 13.28
CA LYS A 34 -9.07 14.83 13.33
C LYS A 34 -10.56 14.75 13.10
N LEU A 35 -10.99 13.95 12.09
CA LEU A 35 -12.41 13.78 11.82
C LEU A 35 -13.10 13.05 12.98
N TYR A 36 -12.43 12.06 13.57
CA TYR A 36 -12.96 11.38 14.75
C TYR A 36 -13.11 12.32 15.94
N ASP A 37 -12.11 13.13 16.25
CA ASP A 37 -12.14 14.08 17.34
C ASP A 37 -13.25 15.14 17.17
N GLN A 38 -13.49 15.56 15.92
CA GLN A 38 -14.53 16.55 15.60
C GLN A 38 -15.95 15.97 15.66
N THR A 39 -16.13 14.71 15.29
CA THR A 39 -17.47 14.15 15.06
C THR A 39 -17.86 13.05 16.05
N GLY A 40 -16.91 12.38 16.66
CA GLY A 40 -17.13 11.13 17.40
C GLY A 40 -17.63 9.95 16.55
N ASP A 41 -17.70 10.13 15.22
CA ASP A 41 -18.25 9.15 14.29
C ASP A 41 -17.12 8.25 13.73
N ALA A 42 -16.88 7.13 14.43
CA ALA A 42 -15.87 6.17 14.02
C ALA A 42 -16.17 5.54 12.64
N ALA A 43 -17.43 5.44 12.24
CA ALA A 43 -17.76 4.84 10.94
C ALA A 43 -17.36 5.72 9.77
N LYS A 44 -17.37 7.04 9.95
CA LYS A 44 -16.90 7.99 8.94
C LYS A 44 -15.39 8.23 9.00
N ALA A 45 -14.81 8.15 10.20
CA ALA A 45 -13.42 8.50 10.43
C ALA A 45 -12.44 7.39 10.08
N GLN A 46 -12.87 6.15 9.88
CA GLN A 46 -11.99 5.01 9.62
C GLN A 46 -12.50 4.12 8.50
N GLY A 47 -11.60 3.35 7.92
CA GLY A 47 -11.97 2.40 6.88
C GLY A 47 -10.82 1.51 6.43
N TRP A 48 -11.13 0.69 5.44
CA TRP A 48 -10.20 -0.19 4.74
C TRP A 48 -10.25 0.11 3.26
N THR A 49 -9.08 0.18 2.65
CA THR A 49 -8.93 0.54 1.25
C THR A 49 -8.31 -0.63 0.49
N PRO A 50 -8.92 -1.08 -0.61
CA PRO A 50 -8.32 -2.06 -1.49
C PRO A 50 -7.16 -1.45 -2.27
N LEU A 51 -6.22 -2.29 -2.70
CA LEU A 51 -5.17 -1.92 -3.63
C LEU A 51 -5.68 -2.09 -5.06
N VAL A 52 -5.77 -1.01 -5.81
CA VAL A 52 -6.28 -1.00 -7.19
C VAL A 52 -5.32 -0.26 -8.10
N ILE A 53 -4.91 -0.93 -9.16
CA ILE A 53 -4.02 -0.40 -10.19
C ILE A 53 -4.84 0.30 -11.26
N ASP A 54 -4.42 1.50 -11.66
CA ASP A 54 -4.97 2.25 -12.81
C ASP A 54 -4.51 1.59 -14.12
N VAL A 55 -5.31 0.66 -14.62
CA VAL A 55 -5.08 0.02 -15.92
C VAL A 55 -5.54 0.90 -17.08
N VAL A 56 -6.55 1.71 -16.84
CA VAL A 56 -7.11 2.63 -17.85
C VAL A 56 -6.15 3.77 -18.15
N GLY A 57 -5.26 4.11 -17.22
CA GLY A 57 -4.32 5.23 -17.36
C GLY A 57 -4.97 6.60 -17.20
N SER A 58 -6.11 6.66 -16.50
CA SER A 58 -6.89 7.89 -16.34
C SER A 58 -6.39 8.80 -15.20
N GLY A 59 -5.51 8.28 -14.33
CA GLY A 59 -5.07 8.94 -13.11
C GLY A 59 -6.16 9.09 -12.04
N LYS A 60 -7.32 8.44 -12.24
CA LYS A 60 -8.46 8.45 -11.31
C LYS A 60 -9.03 7.06 -11.18
N ARG A 61 -9.50 6.74 -9.97
CA ARG A 61 -10.18 5.48 -9.72
C ARG A 61 -11.41 5.35 -10.60
N THR A 62 -11.49 4.28 -11.38
CA THR A 62 -12.66 3.89 -12.16
C THR A 62 -13.29 2.61 -11.59
N ALA A 63 -14.32 2.10 -12.27
CA ALA A 63 -14.78 0.75 -11.98
C ALA A 63 -13.63 -0.24 -12.20
N TYR A 64 -13.52 -1.24 -11.35
CA TYR A 64 -12.43 -2.22 -11.40
C TYR A 64 -12.96 -3.64 -11.51
N VAL A 65 -12.12 -4.52 -12.05
CA VAL A 65 -12.31 -5.95 -11.99
C VAL A 65 -11.61 -6.54 -10.77
N GLU A 66 -12.22 -7.55 -10.17
CA GLU A 66 -11.66 -8.24 -9.00
C GLU A 66 -10.37 -9.00 -9.36
N ALA A 67 -9.55 -9.26 -8.34
CA ALA A 67 -8.23 -9.82 -8.52
C ALA A 67 -8.22 -11.18 -9.23
N ASN A 68 -9.25 -11.99 -9.03
CA ASN A 68 -9.42 -13.31 -9.65
C ASN A 68 -10.01 -13.27 -11.07
N GLN A 69 -10.32 -12.08 -11.59
CA GLN A 69 -10.83 -11.91 -12.95
C GLN A 69 -9.69 -11.52 -13.90
N PRO A 70 -9.78 -11.81 -15.20
CA PRO A 70 -8.84 -11.31 -16.21
C PRO A 70 -8.76 -9.77 -16.20
N VAL A 71 -7.64 -9.24 -16.66
CA VAL A 71 -7.49 -7.79 -16.89
C VAL A 71 -8.48 -7.34 -17.98
N ASP A 72 -9.22 -6.30 -17.71
CA ASP A 72 -10.09 -5.60 -18.66
C ASP A 72 -9.47 -4.22 -18.94
N PRO A 73 -9.02 -3.93 -20.17
CA PRO A 73 -8.33 -2.68 -20.47
C PRO A 73 -9.21 -1.42 -20.33
N THR A 74 -10.52 -1.61 -20.14
CA THR A 74 -11.49 -0.52 -19.91
C THR A 74 -11.78 -0.26 -18.45
N LYS A 75 -11.18 -1.03 -17.55
CA LYS A 75 -11.40 -0.96 -16.09
C LYS A 75 -10.09 -1.08 -15.34
N ASP A 76 -10.07 -0.52 -14.16
CA ASP A 76 -8.96 -0.72 -13.23
C ASP A 76 -8.88 -2.16 -12.73
N LYS A 77 -7.79 -2.51 -12.07
CA LYS A 77 -7.55 -3.86 -11.59
C LYS A 77 -7.28 -3.87 -10.09
N ARG A 78 -8.13 -4.53 -9.32
CA ARG A 78 -7.82 -4.87 -7.93
C ARG A 78 -6.71 -5.93 -7.89
N ILE A 79 -5.79 -5.78 -6.95
CA ILE A 79 -4.75 -6.78 -6.67
C ILE A 79 -4.96 -7.39 -5.28
N ILE A 80 -4.56 -8.66 -5.13
CA ILE A 80 -4.51 -9.33 -3.83
C ILE A 80 -3.11 -9.13 -3.28
N ALA A 81 -2.92 -7.98 -2.63
CA ALA A 81 -1.73 -7.71 -1.87
C ALA A 81 -2.12 -6.89 -0.64
N GLY A 82 -1.52 -7.17 0.48
CA GLY A 82 -1.61 -6.37 1.70
C GLY A 82 -0.24 -5.84 2.06
N PHE A 83 -0.20 -4.81 2.87
CA PHE A 83 1.05 -4.29 3.40
C PHE A 83 1.49 -5.12 4.60
N TYR A 84 2.75 -5.54 4.62
CA TYR A 84 3.38 -6.03 5.84
C TYR A 84 3.77 -4.84 6.73
N GLY A 85 4.61 -3.93 6.23
CA GLY A 85 4.85 -2.63 6.84
C GLY A 85 4.01 -1.54 6.18
N VAL A 86 3.88 -0.40 6.83
CA VAL A 86 3.21 0.78 6.31
C VAL A 86 4.02 2.02 6.65
N GLN A 87 4.31 2.86 5.66
CA GLN A 87 5.11 4.07 5.83
C GLN A 87 4.51 5.21 5.00
N PRO A 88 3.82 6.16 5.63
CA PRO A 88 3.39 7.38 4.95
C PRO A 88 4.58 8.23 4.51
N SER A 89 4.52 8.73 3.29
CA SER A 89 5.50 9.67 2.75
C SER A 89 5.26 11.08 3.33
N THR A 90 6.34 11.76 3.66
CA THR A 90 6.27 13.17 4.07
C THR A 90 6.30 14.13 2.88
N VAL A 91 6.52 13.62 1.66
CA VAL A 91 6.77 14.42 0.45
C VAL A 91 5.50 14.60 -0.38
N ASP A 92 4.70 13.56 -0.57
CA ASP A 92 3.63 13.53 -1.57
C ASP A 92 2.32 12.88 -1.13
N ASP A 93 2.06 12.80 0.16
CA ASP A 93 0.84 12.23 0.76
C ASP A 93 0.56 10.75 0.39
N SER A 94 1.50 10.07 -0.26
CA SER A 94 1.38 8.65 -0.53
C SER A 94 1.70 7.80 0.69
N VAL A 95 1.22 6.58 0.67
CA VAL A 95 1.49 5.57 1.71
C VAL A 95 2.18 4.40 1.06
N TRP A 96 3.35 4.05 1.56
CA TRP A 96 4.17 2.98 1.05
C TRP A 96 4.08 1.75 1.92
N GLY A 97 4.18 0.61 1.31
CA GLY A 97 4.27 -0.68 1.97
C GLY A 97 4.95 -1.70 1.10
N GLN A 98 5.21 -2.84 1.64
CA GLN A 98 5.70 -3.98 0.86
C GLN A 98 4.75 -5.16 1.02
N ALA A 99 4.54 -5.87 -0.07
CA ALA A 99 3.95 -7.17 -0.10
C ALA A 99 5.06 -8.21 -0.17
N MET A 100 5.23 -8.93 0.92
CA MET A 100 5.93 -10.20 0.88
C MET A 100 4.99 -11.19 0.21
N ASP A 101 5.51 -12.01 -0.68
CA ASP A 101 4.63 -12.93 -1.38
C ASP A 101 3.90 -13.89 -0.43
N VAL A 102 2.75 -14.30 -0.91
CA VAL A 102 1.72 -15.04 -0.20
C VAL A 102 2.24 -16.39 0.27
N GLY A 103 2.77 -16.44 1.45
CA GLY A 103 3.24 -17.65 2.12
C GLY A 103 4.67 -17.49 2.62
N PHE A 104 4.79 -17.35 3.91
CA PHE A 104 6.05 -17.30 4.65
C PHE A 104 7.06 -18.43 4.34
N SER A 105 6.70 -19.38 3.47
CA SER A 105 7.53 -20.50 3.07
C SER A 105 8.35 -20.30 1.79
N ARG A 106 8.19 -19.15 1.11
CA ARG A 106 8.88 -18.87 -0.15
C ARG A 106 9.57 -17.51 -0.10
N ILE A 107 10.67 -17.46 0.62
CA ILE A 107 11.53 -16.28 0.74
C ILE A 107 12.27 -15.93 -0.57
N GLU A 108 12.18 -16.76 -1.58
CA GLU A 108 12.87 -16.59 -2.88
C GLU A 108 12.00 -15.92 -3.95
N GLN A 109 10.82 -15.46 -3.60
CA GLN A 109 9.94 -14.78 -4.57
C GLN A 109 10.26 -13.29 -4.62
N PRO A 110 10.00 -12.62 -5.77
CA PRO A 110 10.39 -11.22 -5.94
C PRO A 110 9.82 -10.32 -4.85
N GLY A 111 8.58 -10.52 -4.44
CA GLY A 111 7.88 -9.59 -3.58
C GLY A 111 7.77 -8.21 -4.23
N TYR A 112 7.11 -7.28 -3.59
CA TYR A 112 6.80 -5.99 -4.21
C TYR A 112 6.90 -4.84 -3.22
N ILE A 113 7.33 -3.68 -3.71
CA ILE A 113 7.10 -2.39 -3.06
C ILE A 113 5.83 -1.81 -3.68
N ILE A 114 4.93 -1.33 -2.84
CA ILE A 114 3.64 -0.80 -3.28
C ILE A 114 3.51 0.63 -2.76
N ARG A 115 3.13 1.52 -3.66
CA ARG A 115 2.74 2.89 -3.36
C ARG A 115 1.22 3.00 -3.45
N LEU A 116 0.59 3.51 -2.41
CA LEU A 116 -0.82 3.85 -2.37
C LEU A 116 -0.98 5.38 -2.39
N VAL A 117 -1.74 5.89 -3.32
CA VAL A 117 -2.18 7.29 -3.37
C VAL A 117 -3.63 7.34 -2.90
N PRO A 118 -3.91 7.77 -1.66
CA PRO A 118 -5.24 7.61 -1.07
C PRO A 118 -6.34 8.42 -1.77
N GLY A 119 -6.02 9.66 -2.15
CA GLY A 119 -7.03 10.61 -2.60
C GLY A 119 -7.92 11.09 -1.44
N ALA A 120 -9.03 11.73 -1.78
CA ALA A 120 -9.91 12.38 -0.79
C ALA A 120 -10.79 11.40 0.02
N ASN A 121 -11.12 10.26 -0.55
CA ASN A 121 -11.91 9.20 0.09
C ASN A 121 -11.27 7.84 -0.23
N PRO A 122 -10.32 7.37 0.58
CA PRO A 122 -9.47 6.24 0.23
C PRO A 122 -10.19 4.97 -0.27
N PRO A 123 -11.33 4.54 0.28
CA PRO A 123 -12.04 3.37 -0.23
C PRO A 123 -12.49 3.48 -1.69
N GLU A 124 -12.74 4.72 -2.16
CA GLU A 124 -13.29 5.00 -3.49
C GLU A 124 -12.27 5.65 -4.43
N THR A 125 -11.26 6.33 -3.90
CA THR A 125 -10.33 7.15 -4.70
C THR A 125 -8.93 6.59 -4.78
N ALA A 126 -8.54 5.72 -3.87
CA ALA A 126 -7.17 5.25 -3.80
C ALA A 126 -6.74 4.44 -5.02
N LEU A 127 -5.56 4.75 -5.53
CA LEU A 127 -4.86 4.02 -6.58
C LEU A 127 -3.53 3.48 -6.06
N ALA A 128 -3.12 2.34 -6.56
CA ALA A 128 -1.87 1.69 -6.21
C ALA A 128 -0.93 1.59 -7.41
N GLU A 129 0.35 1.73 -7.12
CA GLU A 129 1.45 1.41 -8.03
C GLU A 129 2.24 0.25 -7.41
N ILE A 130 2.73 -0.68 -8.24
CA ILE A 130 3.45 -1.86 -7.79
C ILE A 130 4.80 -1.94 -8.48
N TYR A 131 5.86 -2.23 -7.71
CA TYR A 131 7.23 -2.27 -8.19
C TYR A 131 7.92 -3.53 -7.68
N GLU A 132 8.53 -4.25 -8.61
CA GLU A 132 9.32 -5.45 -8.31
C GLU A 132 10.79 -5.08 -8.18
N PRO A 133 11.50 -5.55 -7.14
CA PRO A 133 12.94 -5.37 -7.04
C PRO A 133 13.65 -6.02 -8.24
N PRO A 134 14.65 -5.36 -8.84
CA PRO A 134 15.42 -5.97 -9.91
C PRO A 134 16.30 -7.10 -9.37
N PHE A 135 16.48 -8.16 -10.18
CA PHE A 135 17.41 -9.23 -9.84
C PHE A 135 18.83 -8.67 -9.57
N PRO A 136 19.56 -9.13 -8.53
CA PRO A 136 19.28 -10.28 -7.67
C PRO A 136 18.46 -9.96 -6.39
N GLY A 137 17.86 -8.77 -6.30
CA GLY A 137 17.03 -8.40 -5.16
C GLY A 137 15.71 -9.17 -5.13
N TYR A 138 15.28 -9.59 -3.95
CA TYR A 138 13.97 -10.20 -3.76
C TYR A 138 13.46 -10.05 -2.33
N SER A 139 12.17 -10.23 -2.18
CA SER A 139 11.45 -10.23 -0.91
C SER A 139 11.77 -9.02 -0.03
N PRO A 140 11.25 -7.83 -0.42
CA PRO A 140 11.37 -6.62 0.40
C PRO A 140 10.72 -6.87 1.76
N HIS A 141 11.40 -6.46 2.83
CA HIS A 141 10.89 -6.65 4.19
C HIS A 141 10.23 -5.36 4.71
N VAL A 142 10.73 -4.70 5.71
CA VAL A 142 10.20 -3.39 6.12
C VAL A 142 10.86 -2.30 5.28
N LEU A 143 10.14 -1.26 4.91
CA LEU A 143 10.69 -0.13 4.18
C LEU A 143 10.56 1.17 4.98
N ASP A 144 11.38 2.14 4.60
CA ASP A 144 11.26 3.52 5.08
C ASP A 144 11.35 4.48 3.90
N VAL A 145 10.80 5.69 4.05
CA VAL A 145 10.80 6.74 3.02
C VAL A 145 11.50 7.96 3.59
N ASP A 146 12.61 8.34 2.98
CA ASP A 146 13.38 9.49 3.43
C ASP A 146 12.73 10.85 3.10
N SER A 147 13.32 11.93 3.60
CA SER A 147 12.83 13.29 3.38
C SER A 147 12.85 13.76 1.92
N ASN A 148 13.50 13.03 1.03
CA ASN A 148 13.50 13.27 -0.41
C ASN A 148 12.50 12.40 -1.16
N GLY A 149 11.76 11.53 -0.46
CA GLY A 149 10.82 10.59 -1.05
C GLY A 149 11.48 9.35 -1.66
N VAL A 150 12.73 9.06 -1.33
CA VAL A 150 13.41 7.82 -1.73
C VAL A 150 13.03 6.72 -0.76
N VAL A 151 12.58 5.61 -1.31
CA VAL A 151 12.27 4.40 -0.52
C VAL A 151 13.55 3.61 -0.26
N TRP A 152 13.77 3.24 0.97
CA TRP A 152 14.86 2.38 1.43
C TRP A 152 14.27 1.07 1.93
N VAL A 153 14.79 -0.04 1.43
CA VAL A 153 14.20 -1.35 1.73
C VAL A 153 15.27 -2.44 1.87
N PRO A 154 15.33 -3.14 3.00
CA PRO A 154 16.12 -4.35 3.13
C PRO A 154 15.46 -5.49 2.35
N LEU A 155 16.27 -6.22 1.62
CA LEU A 155 15.84 -7.35 0.79
C LEU A 155 16.35 -8.66 1.40
N ALA A 156 15.56 -9.72 1.36
CA ALA A 156 15.95 -11.04 1.87
C ALA A 156 17.17 -11.62 1.14
N SER A 157 17.45 -11.12 -0.05
CA SER A 157 18.68 -11.41 -0.80
C SER A 157 19.97 -10.87 -0.17
N GLY A 158 19.90 -10.20 1.00
CA GLY A 158 21.05 -9.61 1.69
C GLY A 158 21.46 -8.22 1.15
N HIS A 159 20.65 -7.62 0.32
CA HIS A 159 20.91 -6.29 -0.23
C HIS A 159 20.08 -5.23 0.49
N LEU A 160 20.61 -3.99 0.49
CA LEU A 160 19.82 -2.80 0.78
C LEU A 160 19.41 -2.16 -0.56
N GLY A 161 18.11 -2.18 -0.84
CA GLY A 161 17.54 -1.57 -2.03
C GLY A 161 17.20 -0.10 -1.81
N THR A 162 17.29 0.70 -2.88
CA THR A 162 16.75 2.06 -2.92
C THR A 162 15.88 2.22 -4.16
N PHE A 163 14.76 2.92 -4.00
CA PHE A 163 13.86 3.20 -5.11
C PHE A 163 13.48 4.68 -5.12
N ASP A 164 13.87 5.37 -6.18
CA ASP A 164 13.51 6.76 -6.44
C ASP A 164 12.58 6.83 -7.65
N ARG A 165 11.29 7.08 -7.41
CA ARG A 165 10.25 7.11 -8.45
C ARG A 165 10.50 8.17 -9.53
N ARG A 166 11.39 9.14 -9.29
CA ARG A 166 11.72 10.22 -10.23
C ARG A 166 12.79 9.82 -11.24
N LYS A 167 13.43 8.68 -11.06
CA LYS A 167 14.50 8.13 -11.92
C LYS A 167 14.00 6.91 -12.68
#